data_1c48a7168bd83d4860e4345646ac0d0d
#
_entry.id   1c48a7168bd83d4860e4345646ac0d0d
#
_cell.length_a   1.000
_cell.length_b   1.000
_cell.length_c   1.000
_cell.angle_alpha   90.00
_cell.angle_beta   90.00
_cell.angle_gamma   90.00
#
_symmetry.space_group_name_H-M   'P 1'
#
loop_
_entity.id
_entity.type
_entity.pdbx_description
1 polymer ?
#
loop_
_entity_poly.entity_id
_entity_poly.type
_entity_poly.pdbx_seq_one_letter_code
_entity_poly.pdbx_strand_id
1 'polypeptide(L)'
;MRYYTIPMKKHALPKKPLKAGVESLAQAFNGLKNADQVYAFLIDLCTPAELEALADRWQVVEPLTKGKPYRQIHDDTGVSVTTIGRVARCLELGTGGYQLALKSTRRSSGT
;
A
#
# COMPACT_ATOMS: atom_id res chain seq x y z
N MET A 1 14.66 8.49 -18.89
CA MET A 1 14.65 8.98 -18.74
C MET A 1 14.84 9.57 -18.39
N ARG A 2 14.84 9.77 -18.31
CA ARG A 2 14.96 10.35 -18.06
C ARG A 2 14.75 11.15 -17.54
N TYR A 3 14.47 11.61 -17.37
CA TYR A 3 14.29 12.35 -16.95
C TYR A 3 14.31 13.10 -16.31
N TYR A 4 14.22 13.47 -16.04
CA TYR A 4 14.14 14.07 -15.40
C TYR A 4 14.27 14.82 -14.80
N THR A 5 14.38 15.24 -14.58
CA THR A 5 14.52 15.97 -14.06
C THR A 5 14.19 16.96 -13.98
N ILE A 6 13.66 17.44 -13.93
CA ILE A 6 13.36 18.38 -13.92
C ILE A 6 12.81 19.07 -13.16
N PRO A 7 12.86 19.81 -12.97
CA PRO A 7 12.44 20.41 -12.11
C PRO A 7 11.50 21.09 -11.85
N MET A 8 11.08 21.25 -11.74
CA MET A 8 10.39 21.71 -11.55
C MET A 8 9.76 22.33 -11.65
N LYS A 9 9.50 22.37 -11.61
CA LYS A 9 8.69 22.92 -11.86
C LYS A 9 7.72 23.52 -11.07
N LYS A 10 7.88 24.44 -10.39
CA LYS A 10 6.92 25.04 -9.61
C LYS A 10 5.89 25.75 -10.35
N HIS A 11 6.20 26.17 -11.49
CA HIS A 11 5.24 26.83 -12.38
C HIS A 11 4.72 25.90 -13.43
N ALA A 12 4.90 24.61 -13.19
CA ALA A 12 4.40 23.62 -14.13
C ALA A 12 2.89 23.68 -14.19
N LEU A 13 2.33 23.06 -15.22
CA LEU A 13 0.88 22.93 -15.33
C LEU A 13 0.32 22.24 -14.11
N PRO A 14 -0.92 22.55 -13.72
CA PRO A 14 -1.55 21.88 -12.61
C PRO A 14 -1.55 20.38 -12.82
N LYS A 15 -1.34 19.65 -11.75
CA LYS A 15 -1.43 18.19 -11.80
C LYS A 15 -2.86 17.80 -12.11
N LYS A 16 -3.00 16.65 -12.74
CA LYS A 16 -4.32 16.06 -12.88
C LYS A 16 -4.90 15.79 -11.50
N PRO A 17 -6.22 15.77 -11.38
CA PRO A 17 -6.82 15.45 -10.10
C PRO A 17 -6.28 14.12 -9.55
N LEU A 18 -6.06 14.08 -8.26
CA LEU A 18 -5.53 12.89 -7.60
C LEU A 18 -6.38 11.66 -7.93
N LYS A 19 -7.70 11.85 -7.93
CA LYS A 19 -8.60 10.73 -8.19
C LYS A 19 -8.30 10.07 -9.54
N ALA A 20 -8.13 10.88 -10.59
CA ALA A 20 -7.87 10.34 -11.92
C ALA A 20 -6.53 9.60 -11.96
N GLY A 21 -5.52 10.12 -11.28
CA GLY A 21 -4.22 9.48 -11.22
C GLY A 21 -4.28 8.15 -10.49
N VAL A 22 -4.99 8.11 -9.38
CA VAL A 22 -5.13 6.88 -8.60
C VAL A 22 -5.94 5.83 -9.37
N GLU A 23 -6.99 6.27 -10.07
CA GLU A 23 -7.77 5.35 -10.89
C GLU A 23 -6.92 4.72 -11.99
N SER A 24 -6.09 5.53 -12.63
CA SER A 24 -5.18 5.03 -13.66
C SER A 24 -4.21 4.02 -13.09
N LEU A 25 -3.66 4.29 -11.92
CA LEU A 25 -2.76 3.37 -11.25
C LEU A 25 -3.47 2.06 -10.89
N ALA A 26 -4.71 2.16 -10.41
CA ALA A 26 -5.49 0.98 -10.08
C ALA A 26 -5.70 0.12 -11.32
N GLN A 27 -5.95 0.74 -12.48
CA GLN A 27 -6.08 -0.02 -13.72
C GLN A 27 -4.78 -0.74 -14.08
N ALA A 28 -3.64 -0.11 -13.83
CA ALA A 28 -2.36 -0.75 -14.09
C ALA A 28 -2.19 -2.01 -13.24
N PHE A 29 -2.52 -1.91 -11.95
CA PHE A 29 -2.47 -3.08 -11.07
C PHE A 29 -3.43 -4.17 -11.55
N ASN A 30 -4.62 -3.75 -11.96
CA ASN A 30 -5.64 -4.71 -12.39
C ASN A 30 -5.23 -5.49 -13.63
N GLY A 31 -4.36 -4.94 -14.46
CA GLY A 31 -3.90 -5.62 -15.66
C GLY A 31 -2.80 -6.65 -15.42
N LEU A 32 -2.23 -6.69 -14.21
CA LEU A 32 -1.16 -7.63 -13.90
C LEU A 32 -1.74 -9.00 -13.60
N LYS A 33 -0.97 -10.04 -13.93
CA LYS A 33 -1.50 -11.40 -13.93
C LYS A 33 -1.16 -12.22 -12.70
N ASN A 34 -0.08 -11.87 -12.01
CA ASN A 34 0.36 -12.67 -10.87
C ASN A 34 1.21 -11.83 -9.95
N ALA A 35 1.57 -12.42 -8.81
CA ALA A 35 2.34 -11.72 -7.80
C ALA A 35 3.71 -11.28 -8.28
N ASP A 36 4.34 -12.07 -9.15
CA ASP A 36 5.66 -11.71 -9.68
C ASP A 36 5.59 -10.43 -10.50
N GLN A 37 4.53 -10.27 -11.30
CA GLN A 37 4.35 -9.05 -12.09
C GLN A 37 4.05 -7.85 -11.20
N VAL A 38 3.24 -8.04 -10.17
CA VAL A 38 2.95 -6.98 -9.21
C VAL A 38 4.22 -6.57 -8.48
N TYR A 39 5.03 -7.54 -8.07
CA TYR A 39 6.30 -7.27 -7.40
C TYR A 39 7.21 -6.42 -8.30
N ALA A 40 7.37 -6.82 -9.55
CA ALA A 40 8.21 -6.08 -10.49
C ALA A 40 7.71 -4.63 -10.65
N PHE A 41 6.42 -4.46 -10.77
CA PHE A 41 5.82 -3.14 -10.92
C PHE A 41 6.06 -2.29 -9.67
N LEU A 42 5.89 -2.87 -8.50
CA LEU A 42 6.13 -2.15 -7.23
C LEU A 42 7.59 -1.69 -7.12
N ILE A 43 8.53 -2.56 -7.50
CA ILE A 43 9.95 -2.21 -7.44
C ILE A 43 10.26 -1.01 -8.34
N ASP A 44 9.65 -0.96 -9.51
CA ASP A 44 9.88 0.15 -10.44
C ASP A 44 9.13 1.42 -10.02
N LEU A 45 7.95 1.25 -9.47
CA LEU A 45 7.06 2.36 -9.15
C LEU A 45 7.49 3.13 -7.90
N CYS A 46 7.99 2.42 -6.90
CA CYS A 46 8.21 2.97 -5.56
C CYS A 46 9.68 3.09 -5.24
N THR A 47 10.02 4.09 -4.45
CA THR A 47 11.35 4.14 -3.83
C THR A 47 11.44 3.07 -2.75
N PRO A 48 12.67 2.70 -2.32
CA PRO A 48 12.80 1.74 -1.22
C PRO A 48 12.07 2.18 0.06
N ALA A 49 12.10 3.47 0.38
CA ALA A 49 11.38 3.96 1.56
C ALA A 49 9.87 3.80 1.42
N GLU A 50 9.35 4.05 0.21
CA GLU A 50 7.93 3.86 -0.04
C GLU A 50 7.54 2.39 0.04
N LEU A 51 8.39 1.51 -0.47
CA LEU A 51 8.12 0.07 -0.38
C LEU A 51 8.08 -0.39 1.07
N GLU A 52 9.03 0.09 1.87
CA GLU A 52 9.05 -0.25 3.28
C GLU A 52 7.78 0.21 3.98
N ALA A 53 7.35 1.43 3.70
CA ALA A 53 6.14 1.97 4.31
C ALA A 53 4.91 1.17 3.91
N LEU A 54 4.81 0.79 2.63
CA LEU A 54 3.69 -0.02 2.16
C LEU A 54 3.69 -1.40 2.83
N ALA A 55 4.87 -2.04 2.88
CA ALA A 55 4.99 -3.36 3.48
C ALA A 55 4.66 -3.33 4.97
N ASP A 56 5.12 -2.28 5.67
CA ASP A 56 4.82 -2.13 7.09
C ASP A 56 3.32 -2.06 7.33
N ARG A 57 2.64 -1.24 6.54
CA ARG A 57 1.19 -1.09 6.70
C ARG A 57 0.46 -2.39 6.40
N TRP A 58 0.90 -3.09 5.37
CA TRP A 58 0.24 -4.35 5.01
C TRP A 58 0.42 -5.43 6.07
N GLN A 59 1.63 -5.55 6.63
CA GLN A 59 1.89 -6.67 7.54
C GLN A 59 1.16 -6.56 8.89
N VAL A 60 0.64 -5.39 9.24
CA VAL A 60 -0.10 -5.25 10.49
C VAL A 60 -1.61 -5.44 10.31
N VAL A 61 -2.08 -5.61 9.08
CA VAL A 61 -3.50 -5.75 8.82
C VAL A 61 -4.08 -6.99 9.50
N GLU A 62 -3.49 -8.14 9.25
CA GLU A 62 -4.04 -9.37 9.78
C GLU A 62 -4.03 -9.42 11.31
N PRO A 63 -2.93 -9.11 12.00
CA PRO A 63 -2.97 -9.12 13.45
C PRO A 63 -3.98 -8.12 14.02
N LEU A 64 -4.18 -6.97 13.36
CA LEU A 64 -5.21 -6.03 13.82
C LEU A 64 -6.60 -6.63 13.67
N THR A 65 -6.88 -7.33 12.57
CA THR A 65 -8.20 -7.94 12.40
C THR A 65 -8.44 -9.07 13.39
N LYS A 66 -7.37 -9.63 13.93
CA LYS A 66 -7.47 -10.67 14.96
C LYS A 66 -7.56 -10.08 16.38
N GLY A 67 -7.55 -8.78 16.50
CA GLY A 67 -7.70 -8.12 17.80
C GLY A 67 -6.46 -8.10 18.65
N LYS A 68 -5.27 -8.31 18.06
CA LYS A 68 -4.05 -8.25 18.86
C LYS A 68 -3.78 -6.83 19.35
N PRO A 69 -3.27 -6.68 20.58
CA PRO A 69 -2.92 -5.35 21.08
C PRO A 69 -1.80 -4.71 20.25
N TYR A 70 -1.82 -3.40 20.14
CA TYR A 70 -0.83 -2.66 19.36
C TYR A 70 0.59 -2.96 19.83
N ARG A 71 0.79 -3.03 21.14
CA ARG A 71 2.13 -3.28 21.68
C ARG A 71 2.67 -4.63 21.20
N GLN A 72 1.82 -5.64 21.20
CA GLN A 72 2.23 -6.96 20.76
C GLN A 72 2.57 -6.95 19.27
N ILE A 73 1.75 -6.25 18.47
CA ILE A 73 2.01 -6.15 17.03
C ILE A 73 3.34 -5.45 16.79
N HIS A 74 3.61 -4.38 17.54
CA HIS A 74 4.88 -3.67 17.45
C HIS A 74 6.04 -4.61 17.78
N ASP A 75 5.92 -5.37 18.87
CA ASP A 75 6.98 -6.27 19.30
C ASP A 75 7.24 -7.39 18.27
N ASP A 76 6.16 -7.89 17.66
CA ASP A 76 6.26 -8.98 16.71
C ASP A 76 6.79 -8.55 15.35
N THR A 77 6.48 -7.33 14.93
CA THR A 77 6.72 -6.89 13.55
C THR A 77 7.79 -5.82 13.42
N GLY A 78 8.07 -5.09 14.49
CA GLY A 78 8.95 -3.91 14.43
C GLY A 78 8.27 -2.68 13.85
N VAL A 79 7.02 -2.77 13.44
CA VAL A 79 6.31 -1.62 12.89
C VAL A 79 5.94 -0.67 14.03
N SER A 80 6.07 0.64 13.78
CA SER A 80 5.81 1.63 14.82
C SER A 80 4.35 1.65 15.24
N VAL A 81 4.12 2.01 16.50
CA VAL A 81 2.77 2.12 17.03
C VAL A 81 1.94 3.15 16.26
N THR A 82 2.60 4.22 15.82
CA THR A 82 1.93 5.24 15.01
C THR A 82 1.39 4.64 13.71
N THR A 83 2.20 3.84 13.04
CA THR A 83 1.76 3.18 11.80
C THR A 83 0.65 2.18 12.07
N ILE A 84 0.77 1.41 13.15
CA ILE A 84 -0.27 0.45 13.53
C ILE A 84 -1.60 1.17 13.76
N GLY A 85 -1.55 2.30 14.50
CA GLY A 85 -2.75 3.09 14.75
C GLY A 85 -3.37 3.64 13.49
N ARG A 86 -2.53 4.07 12.55
CA ARG A 86 -3.01 4.55 11.26
C ARG A 86 -3.75 3.47 10.48
N VAL A 87 -3.20 2.27 10.44
CA VAL A 87 -3.84 1.16 9.73
C VAL A 87 -5.13 0.76 10.42
N ALA A 88 -5.13 0.72 11.76
CA ALA A 88 -6.33 0.41 12.52
C ALA A 88 -7.46 1.39 12.18
N ARG A 89 -7.12 2.68 12.08
CA ARG A 89 -8.09 3.69 11.75
C ARG A 89 -8.63 3.50 10.33
N CYS A 90 -7.76 3.14 9.39
CA CYS A 90 -8.19 2.83 8.02
C CYS A 90 -9.09 1.61 7.96
N LEU A 91 -8.82 0.60 8.77
CA LEU A 91 -9.68 -0.57 8.82
C LEU A 91 -11.09 -0.20 9.29
N GLU A 92 -11.17 0.77 10.17
CA GLU A 92 -12.45 1.19 10.72
C GLU A 92 -13.18 2.21 9.84
N LEU A 93 -12.45 3.19 9.31
CA LEU A 93 -13.05 4.35 8.65
C LEU A 93 -12.74 4.46 7.17
N GLY A 94 -11.95 3.56 6.62
CA GLY A 94 -11.52 3.64 5.24
C GLY A 94 -12.51 3.03 4.26
N THR A 95 -12.01 2.72 3.07
CA THR A 95 -12.86 2.24 1.96
C THR A 95 -13.05 0.74 1.93
N GLY A 96 -12.45 0.02 2.86
CA GLY A 96 -12.52 -1.44 2.85
C GLY A 96 -11.47 -2.12 2.02
N GLY A 97 -10.49 -1.38 1.49
CA GLY A 97 -9.47 -1.95 0.62
C GLY A 97 -8.61 -2.99 1.31
N TYR A 98 -8.23 -2.75 2.57
CA TYR A 98 -7.43 -3.72 3.30
C TYR A 98 -8.19 -5.03 3.48
N GLN A 99 -9.47 -4.94 3.80
CA GLN A 99 -10.30 -6.14 3.99
C GLN A 99 -10.43 -6.93 2.68
N LEU A 100 -10.60 -6.23 1.57
CA LEU A 100 -10.66 -6.89 0.26
C LEU A 100 -9.36 -7.60 -0.06
N ALA A 101 -8.23 -6.95 0.19
CA ALA A 101 -6.93 -7.55 -0.09
C ALA A 101 -6.68 -8.77 0.80
N LEU A 102 -7.03 -8.67 2.07
CA LEU A 102 -6.84 -9.77 2.99
C LEU A 102 -7.69 -10.98 2.59
N LYS A 103 -8.93 -10.72 2.21
CA LYS A 103 -9.82 -11.78 1.75
C LYS A 103 -9.28 -12.45 0.48
N SER A 104 -8.74 -11.64 -0.41
CA SER A 104 -8.17 -12.14 -1.66
C SER A 104 -6.98 -13.07 -1.40
N THR A 105 -6.07 -12.70 -0.49
CA THR A 105 -4.91 -13.53 -0.19
C THR A 105 -5.31 -14.84 0.49
N ARG A 106 -6.32 -14.79 1.34
CA ARG A 106 -6.80 -16.01 2.00
C ARG A 106 -7.34 -17.00 0.97
N ARG A 107 -8.07 -16.50 -0.02
CA ARG A 107 -8.57 -17.36 -1.07
C ARG A 107 -7.46 -17.90 -1.94
N SER A 108 -6.46 -17.06 -2.24
CA SER A 108 -5.33 -17.48 -3.06
C SER A 108 -4.50 -18.56 -2.40
N SER A 109 -4.50 -18.63 -1.06
CA SER A 109 -3.72 -19.64 -0.37
C SER A 109 -4.40 -21.02 -0.39
N GLY A 110 -5.53 -21.14 -1.05
CA GLY A 110 -6.17 -22.43 -1.24
C GLY A 110 -6.96 -22.94 -0.08
N THR A 111 -7.21 -22.10 0.86
CA THR A 111 -7.98 -22.52 2.04
C THR A 111 -9.43 -22.21 1.87
#